data_513ab5309d6621c5205b1689a349e95c
#
_entry.id   513ab5309d6621c5205b1689a349e95c
#
_cell.length_a   1.000
_cell.length_b   1.000
_cell.length_c   1.000
_cell.angle_alpha   90.00
_cell.angle_beta   90.00
_cell.angle_gamma   90.00
#
_symmetry.space_group_name_H-M   'P 1'
#
loop_
_entity.id
_entity.type
_entity.pdbx_description
1 polymer ?
#
loop_
_entity_poly.entity_id
_entity_poly.type
_entity_poly.pdbx_seq_one_letter_code
_entity_poly.pdbx_strand_id
1 'polypeptide(L)' 'MGWRREIRDRIAELEHQRLRLEEERRRARRLGTAEGERLEAELRARVQEISHHIDDLRASLG' A
#
# COMPACT_ATOMS: atom_id res chain seq x y z
N MET A 1 -13.06 14.55 -18.79
CA MET A 1 -11.94 14.38 -18.96
C MET A 1 -11.11 14.36 -17.78
N GLY A 2 -10.27 14.35 -17.55
CA GLY A 2 -9.26 14.57 -16.90
C GLY A 2 -9.01 14.10 -15.54
N TRP A 3 -9.19 14.95 -14.63
CA TRP A 3 -8.73 14.72 -13.27
C TRP A 3 -9.36 13.52 -12.57
N ARG A 4 -10.61 13.19 -12.84
CA ARG A 4 -11.24 12.02 -12.23
C ARG A 4 -10.61 10.72 -12.69
N ARG A 5 -10.33 10.66 -14.00
CA ARG A 5 -9.68 9.48 -14.57
C ARG A 5 -8.26 9.33 -14.03
N GLU A 6 -7.54 10.45 -13.95
CA GLU A 6 -6.18 10.45 -13.41
C GLU A 6 -6.16 9.97 -11.96
N ILE A 7 -7.12 10.43 -11.16
CA ILE A 7 -7.22 9.98 -9.77
C ILE A 7 -7.52 8.49 -9.70
N ARG A 8 -8.44 8.00 -10.51
CA ARG A 8 -8.75 6.57 -10.54
C ARG A 8 -7.55 5.72 -10.94
N ASP A 9 -6.82 6.19 -11.95
CA ASP A 9 -5.61 5.50 -12.38
C ASP A 9 -4.56 5.47 -11.27
N ARG A 10 -4.42 6.57 -10.55
CA ARG A 10 -3.49 6.64 -9.44
C ARG A 10 -3.90 5.71 -8.30
N ILE A 11 -5.19 5.65 -8.00
CA ILE A 11 -5.70 4.71 -6.99
C ILE A 11 -5.36 3.27 -7.39
N ALA A 12 -5.58 2.91 -8.65
CA ALA A 12 -5.27 1.57 -9.13
C ALA A 12 -3.78 1.24 -8.98
N GLU A 13 -2.90 2.19 -9.30
CA GLU A 13 -1.47 2.01 -9.10
C GLU A 13 -1.12 1.78 -7.63
N LEU A 14 -1.70 2.58 -6.76
CA LEU A 14 -1.45 2.48 -5.33
C LEU A 14 -1.98 1.17 -4.75
N GLU A 15 -3.14 0.73 -5.20
CA GLU A 15 -3.69 -0.57 -4.80
C GLU A 15 -2.77 -1.71 -5.22
N HIS A 16 -2.19 -1.61 -6.40
CA HIS A 16 -1.25 -2.59 -6.90
C HIS A 16 0.02 -2.62 -6.06
N GLN A 17 0.55 -1.44 -5.73
CA GLN A 17 1.71 -1.34 -4.85
C GLN A 17 1.42 -1.91 -3.47
N ARG A 18 0.25 -1.62 -2.93
CA ARG A 18 -0.16 -2.14 -1.63
C ARG A 18 -0.18 -3.67 -1.64
N LEU A 19 -0.70 -4.25 -2.69
CA LEU A 19 -0.76 -5.71 -2.82
C LEU A 19 0.64 -6.32 -2.79
N ARG A 20 1.58 -5.73 -3.53
CA ARG A 20 2.96 -6.19 -3.53
C ARG A 20 3.60 -6.11 -2.14
N LEU A 21 3.36 -5.02 -1.45
CA LEU A 21 3.91 -4.84 -0.10
C LEU A 21 3.33 -5.85 0.88
N GLU A 22 2.06 -6.18 0.74
CA GLU A 22 1.44 -7.19 1.59
C GLU A 22 2.01 -8.59 1.31
N GLU A 23 2.35 -8.89 0.08
CA GLU A 23 3.03 -10.14 -0.25
C GLU A 23 4.41 -10.19 0.38
N GLU A 24 5.14 -9.08 0.33
CA GLU A 24 6.44 -9.00 0.99
C GLU A 24 6.32 -9.14 2.50
N ARG A 25 5.28 -8.58 3.10
CA ARG A 25 5.01 -8.75 4.53
C ARG A 25 4.86 -10.22 4.90
N ARG A 26 4.13 -10.98 4.09
CA ARG A 26 3.96 -12.41 4.34
C ARG A 26 5.27 -13.14 4.29
N ARG A 27 6.13 -12.80 3.33
CA ARG A 27 7.46 -13.39 3.22
C ARG A 27 8.33 -13.05 4.43
N ALA A 28 8.31 -11.80 4.83
CA ALA A 28 9.06 -11.36 6.01
C ALA A 28 8.62 -12.09 7.25
N ARG A 29 7.32 -12.28 7.42
CA ARG A 29 6.78 -13.01 8.56
C ARG A 29 7.23 -14.46 8.59
N ARG A 30 7.36 -15.08 7.42
CA ARG A 30 7.79 -16.48 7.32
C ARG A 30 9.24 -16.69 7.71
N LEU A 31 10.05 -15.64 7.67
CA LEU A 31 11.46 -15.76 8.06
C LEU A 31 11.62 -16.14 9.52
N GLY A 32 10.70 -15.71 10.38
CA GLY A 32 10.76 -16.04 11.80
C GLY A 32 11.99 -15.50 12.53
N THR A 33 12.59 -14.42 12.01
CA THR A 33 13.79 -13.82 12.56
C THR A 33 13.51 -12.39 13.03
N ALA A 34 14.41 -11.84 13.85
CA ALA A 34 14.30 -10.44 14.28
C ALA A 34 14.34 -9.48 13.08
N GLU A 35 15.15 -9.80 12.07
CA GLU A 35 15.22 -9.00 10.85
C GLU A 35 13.91 -9.07 10.09
N GLY A 36 13.31 -10.26 10.02
CA GLY A 36 12.01 -10.44 9.38
C GLY A 36 10.92 -9.65 10.08
N GLU A 37 10.94 -9.62 11.41
CA GLU A 37 9.98 -8.84 12.19
C GLU A 37 10.12 -7.35 11.94
N ARG A 38 11.35 -6.84 11.86
CA ARG A 38 11.60 -5.44 11.56
C ARG A 38 11.13 -5.07 10.16
N LEU A 39 11.45 -5.92 9.19
CA LEU A 39 11.02 -5.70 7.82
C LEU A 39 9.49 -5.71 7.72
N GLU A 40 8.84 -6.65 8.41
CA GLU A 40 7.38 -6.73 8.41
C GLU A 40 6.76 -5.46 8.99
N ALA A 41 7.34 -4.91 10.06
CA ALA A 41 6.86 -3.67 10.67
C ALA A 41 7.02 -2.48 9.73
N GLU A 42 8.16 -2.39 9.02
CA GLU A 42 8.37 -1.33 8.04
C GLU A 42 7.39 -1.41 6.88
N LEU A 43 7.15 -2.63 6.40
CA LEU A 43 6.21 -2.85 5.30
C LEU A 43 4.78 -2.52 5.73
N ARG A 44 4.42 -2.85 6.96
CA ARG A 44 3.11 -2.51 7.52
C ARG A 44 2.89 -1.01 7.53
N ALA A 45 3.91 -0.26 7.96
CA ALA A 45 3.83 1.20 7.98
C ALA A 45 3.61 1.76 6.57
N ARG A 46 4.31 1.22 5.58
CA ARG A 46 4.13 1.63 4.18
C ARG A 46 2.74 1.31 3.65
N VAL A 47 2.22 0.14 3.99
CA VAL A 47 0.86 -0.25 3.59
C VAL A 47 -0.15 0.75 4.17
N GLN A 48 0.04 1.16 5.43
CA GLN A 48 -0.84 2.14 6.05
C GLN A 48 -0.78 3.48 5.35
N GLU A 49 0.41 3.96 5.01
CA GLU A 49 0.57 5.23 4.29
C GLU A 49 -0.13 5.19 2.94
N ILE A 50 0.05 4.09 2.21
CA ILE A 50 -0.60 3.93 0.91
C ILE A 50 -2.11 3.87 1.07
N SER A 51 -2.61 3.17 2.09
CA SER A 51 -4.04 3.09 2.36
C SER A 51 -4.65 4.45 2.64
N HIS A 52 -3.97 5.28 3.44
CA HIS A 52 -4.42 6.66 3.70
C HIS A 52 -4.43 7.49 2.43
N HIS A 53 -3.41 7.35 1.60
CA HIS A 53 -3.34 8.07 0.33
C HIS A 53 -4.50 7.68 -0.60
N ILE A 54 -4.80 6.39 -0.66
CA ILE A 54 -5.94 5.90 -1.45
C ILE A 54 -7.24 6.50 -0.94
N ASP A 55 -7.43 6.51 0.39
CA ASP A 55 -8.63 7.07 0.99
C ASP A 55 -8.78 8.56 0.67
N ASP A 56 -7.68 9.31 0.73
CA ASP A 56 -7.68 10.73 0.39
C ASP A 56 -8.07 10.95 -1.07
N LEU A 57 -7.52 10.14 -1.97
CA LEU A 57 -7.85 10.23 -3.38
C LEU A 57 -9.30 9.88 -3.65
N ARG A 58 -9.83 8.86 -2.97
CA ARG A 58 -11.25 8.49 -3.09
C ARG A 58 -12.15 9.60 -2.59
N ALA A 59 -11.77 10.25 -1.51
CA ALA A 59 -12.53 11.39 -1.00
C ALA A 59 -12.60 12.52 -2.02
N SER A 60 -11.56 12.71 -2.81
CA SER A 60 -11.54 13.70 -3.88
C SER A 60 -12.51 13.37 -5.00
N LEU A 61 -12.84 12.09 -5.20
CA LEU A 61 -13.80 11.68 -6.22
C LEU A 61 -15.25 11.81 -5.75
N GLY A 62 -15.43 11.66 -4.46
CA GLY A 62 -16.73 11.68 -3.86
C GLY A 62 -17.27 13.00 -3.61
#